data_0a21da0c47a60f55944a1b64b3a737d1
#
_entry.id   0a21da0c47a60f55944a1b64b3a737d1
#
_cell.length_a   1.000
_cell.length_b   1.000
_cell.length_c   1.000
_cell.angle_alpha   90.00
_cell.angle_beta   90.00
_cell.angle_gamma   90.00
#
_symmetry.space_group_name_H-M   'P 1'
#
loop_
_entity.id
_entity.type
_entity.pdbx_description
1 polymer ?
#
loop_
_entity_poly.entity_id
_entity_poly.type
_entity_poly.pdbx_seq_one_letter_code
_entity_poly.pdbx_strand_id
1 'polypeptide(L)'
;MKIINVKDNNFEPINESLCAAVGNFDGVHKGHQKLVEEAKKHNLKSAVLTFYPHPSVFLKNIKDYKLLTPIEHKAEIFKTLGIDYLIIVDFSNDVANLTKEEFIDLMKKLNIKSCVCGHDFSFGAKALGTPFDLLNHFETYIIPKYVIDNVRVSTS
;
A
#
# COMPACT_ATOMS: atom_id res chain seq x y z
N MET A 1 5.87 14.67 5.35
CA MET A 1 5.31 13.30 5.35
C MET A 1 5.60 12.64 6.68
N LYS A 2 4.59 12.11 7.31
CA LYS A 2 4.75 11.38 8.57
C LYS A 2 4.83 9.88 8.27
N ILE A 3 5.78 9.19 8.91
CA ILE A 3 5.96 7.76 8.72
C ILE A 3 5.37 7.02 9.93
N ILE A 4 4.47 6.09 9.65
CA ILE A 4 3.81 5.27 10.67
C ILE A 4 4.27 3.82 10.44
N ASN A 5 4.93 3.26 11.44
CA ASN A 5 5.37 1.86 11.39
C ASN A 5 4.35 1.00 12.13
N VAL A 6 3.85 -0.04 11.48
CA VAL A 6 2.90 -0.98 12.05
C VAL A 6 3.63 -2.29 12.31
N LYS A 7 3.70 -2.70 13.56
CA LYS A 7 4.32 -3.96 13.97
C LYS A 7 3.41 -4.67 14.96
N ASP A 8 3.00 -5.89 14.64
CA ASP A 8 2.12 -6.71 15.47
C ASP A 8 0.84 -5.95 15.87
N ASN A 9 0.23 -5.26 14.91
CA ASN A 9 -0.96 -4.43 15.10
C ASN A 9 -0.74 -3.24 16.03
N ASN A 10 0.50 -2.91 16.35
CA ASN A 10 0.84 -1.75 17.18
C ASN A 10 1.37 -0.64 16.28
N PHE A 11 0.86 0.57 16.49
CA PHE A 11 1.29 1.74 15.72
C PHE A 11 0.87 3.01 16.45
N GLU A 12 1.51 4.12 16.06
CA GLU A 12 1.14 5.45 16.56
C GLU A 12 -0.26 5.81 16.04
N PRO A 13 -1.18 6.25 16.91
CA PRO A 13 -2.53 6.60 16.47
C PRO A 13 -2.55 7.68 15.41
N ILE A 14 -3.42 7.53 14.43
CA ILE A 14 -3.64 8.50 13.37
C ILE A 14 -4.99 9.16 13.62
N ASN A 15 -4.99 10.48 13.83
CA ASN A 15 -6.18 11.22 14.21
C ASN A 15 -6.88 11.87 13.02
N GLU A 16 -6.49 11.57 11.82
CA GLU A 16 -7.07 12.11 10.60
C GLU A 16 -7.58 11.00 9.71
N SER A 17 -8.66 11.27 8.98
CA SER A 17 -9.19 10.32 8.00
C SER A 17 -8.30 10.29 6.77
N LEU A 18 -7.99 9.11 6.28
CA LEU A 18 -7.04 8.91 5.20
C LEU A 18 -7.67 8.32 3.95
N CYS A 19 -7.16 8.75 2.81
CA CYS A 19 -7.31 8.04 1.55
C CYS A 19 -5.95 7.42 1.22
N ALA A 20 -5.86 6.10 1.23
CA ALA A 20 -4.60 5.39 1.14
C ALA A 20 -4.45 4.66 -0.19
N ALA A 21 -3.32 4.88 -0.85
CA ALA A 21 -2.89 4.02 -1.96
C ALA A 21 -2.24 2.78 -1.34
N VAL A 22 -2.77 1.61 -1.65
CA VAL A 22 -2.37 0.36 -1.02
C VAL A 22 -1.66 -0.52 -2.03
N GLY A 23 -0.47 -1.01 -1.68
CA GLY A 23 0.29 -1.89 -2.55
C GLY A 23 1.70 -2.13 -2.06
N ASN A 24 2.42 -2.97 -2.77
CA ASN A 24 3.82 -3.25 -2.43
C ASN A 24 4.77 -2.17 -2.93
N PHE A 25 4.41 -1.49 -4.00
CA PHE A 25 5.20 -0.38 -4.59
C PHE A 25 6.65 -0.74 -4.82
N ASP A 26 6.86 -1.92 -5.35
CA ASP A 26 8.21 -2.39 -5.67
C ASP A 26 8.73 -1.58 -6.87
N GLY A 27 9.80 -0.80 -6.61
CA GLY A 27 10.40 0.01 -7.66
C GLY A 27 9.68 1.30 -8.02
N VAL A 28 8.64 1.69 -7.33
CA VAL A 28 7.81 2.89 -7.57
C VAL A 28 7.92 3.45 -9.00
N HIS A 29 7.23 2.84 -9.94
CA HIS A 29 7.21 3.29 -11.33
C HIS A 29 5.96 4.14 -11.61
N LYS A 30 5.83 4.62 -12.86
CA LYS A 30 4.76 5.56 -13.23
C LYS A 30 3.35 5.02 -12.99
N GLY A 31 3.15 3.70 -13.11
CA GLY A 31 1.86 3.10 -12.79
C GLY A 31 1.49 3.28 -11.33
N HIS A 32 2.46 3.12 -10.43
CA HIS A 32 2.26 3.36 -8.99
C HIS A 32 1.99 4.83 -8.71
N GLN A 33 2.62 5.73 -9.47
CA GLN A 33 2.37 7.16 -9.31
C GLN A 33 0.92 7.51 -9.60
N LYS A 34 0.26 6.80 -10.52
CA LYS A 34 -1.16 6.99 -10.79
C LYS A 34 -2.01 6.67 -9.57
N LEU A 35 -1.64 5.63 -8.82
CA LEU A 35 -2.32 5.29 -7.57
C LEU A 35 -2.18 6.42 -6.54
N VAL A 36 -0.97 6.95 -6.42
CA VAL A 36 -0.68 8.05 -5.50
C VAL A 36 -1.45 9.31 -5.89
N GLU A 37 -1.44 9.65 -7.17
CA GLU A 37 -2.19 10.82 -7.67
C GLU A 37 -3.68 10.71 -7.35
N GLU A 38 -4.25 9.51 -7.52
CA GLU A 38 -5.67 9.29 -7.21
C GLU A 38 -5.93 9.49 -5.72
N ALA A 39 -5.05 8.98 -4.86
CA ALA A 39 -5.20 9.13 -3.41
C ALA A 39 -5.18 10.60 -2.98
N LYS A 40 -4.49 11.45 -3.72
CA LYS A 40 -4.38 12.89 -3.41
C LYS A 40 -5.56 13.72 -3.88
N LYS A 41 -6.42 13.18 -4.74
CA LYS A 41 -7.55 13.94 -5.32
C LYS A 41 -8.73 14.10 -4.38
N HIS A 42 -8.77 13.33 -3.31
CA HIS A 42 -9.92 13.31 -2.40
C HIS A 42 -9.69 14.25 -1.23
N ASN A 43 -10.79 14.64 -0.55
CA ASN A 43 -10.73 15.61 0.54
C ASN A 43 -10.25 15.02 1.86
N LEU A 44 -9.48 13.95 1.79
CA LEU A 44 -8.86 13.31 2.95
C LEU A 44 -7.36 13.49 2.88
N LYS A 45 -6.67 13.25 3.99
CA LYS A 45 -5.22 13.24 3.97
C LYS A 45 -4.76 12.04 3.13
N SER A 46 -3.74 12.26 2.31
CA SER A 46 -3.22 11.21 1.44
C SER A 46 -2.25 10.32 2.17
N ALA A 47 -2.32 9.02 1.89
CA ALA A 47 -1.44 8.05 2.52
C ALA A 47 -1.03 6.99 1.50
N VAL A 48 0.10 6.35 1.78
CA VAL A 48 0.52 5.13 1.09
C VAL A 48 0.67 4.06 2.16
N LEU A 49 0.06 2.90 1.94
CA LEU A 49 0.23 1.73 2.79
C LEU A 49 1.04 0.70 2.01
N THR A 50 2.20 0.37 2.53
CA THR A 50 3.09 -0.60 1.91
C THR A 50 3.66 -1.56 2.94
N PHE A 51 4.34 -2.59 2.47
CA PHE A 51 4.88 -3.65 3.32
C PHE A 51 6.41 -3.65 3.26
N TYR A 52 7.05 -3.92 4.39
CA TYR A 52 8.50 -4.04 4.44
C TYR A 52 8.88 -5.06 5.52
N PRO A 53 9.71 -6.04 5.20
CA PRO A 53 10.30 -6.26 3.88
C PRO A 53 9.24 -6.62 2.83
N HIS A 54 9.61 -6.54 1.55
CA HIS A 54 8.70 -6.91 0.48
C HIS A 54 8.22 -8.36 0.68
N PRO A 55 6.93 -8.65 0.48
CA PRO A 55 6.42 -10.01 0.72
C PRO A 55 7.20 -11.10 -0.01
N SER A 56 7.71 -10.86 -1.21
CA SER A 56 8.47 -11.85 -1.94
C SER A 56 9.78 -12.21 -1.23
N VAL A 57 10.42 -11.26 -0.55
CA VAL A 57 11.64 -11.51 0.23
C VAL A 57 11.32 -12.45 1.38
N PHE A 58 10.24 -12.16 2.12
CA PHE A 58 9.84 -12.95 3.26
C PHE A 58 9.39 -14.36 2.85
N LEU A 59 8.51 -14.46 1.84
CA LEU A 59 7.90 -15.72 1.46
C LEU A 59 8.86 -16.64 0.70
N LYS A 60 9.81 -16.07 -0.04
CA LYS A 60 10.79 -16.84 -0.82
C LYS A 60 12.14 -16.97 -0.12
N ASN A 61 12.27 -16.40 1.06
CA ASN A 61 13.50 -16.41 1.83
C ASN A 61 14.70 -15.90 1.03
N ILE A 62 14.50 -14.83 0.28
CA ILE A 62 15.56 -14.19 -0.49
C ILE A 62 16.51 -13.49 0.48
N LYS A 63 17.77 -13.87 0.48
CA LYS A 63 18.75 -13.32 1.41
C LYS A 63 19.28 -11.95 0.99
N ASP A 64 19.36 -11.72 -0.32
CA ASP A 64 19.90 -10.47 -0.83
C ASP A 64 18.78 -9.57 -1.37
N TYR A 65 18.08 -8.92 -0.45
CA TYR A 65 17.03 -7.99 -0.81
C TYR A 65 17.57 -6.62 -1.25
N LYS A 66 18.90 -6.47 -1.34
CA LYS A 66 19.50 -5.24 -1.86
C LYS A 66 19.08 -4.97 -3.31
N LEU A 67 18.63 -6.00 -4.00
CA LEU A 67 18.12 -5.87 -5.36
C LEU A 67 16.75 -5.18 -5.40
N LEU A 68 16.05 -5.10 -4.26
CA LEU A 68 14.77 -4.42 -4.15
C LEU A 68 14.99 -2.97 -3.73
N THR A 69 14.02 -2.10 -4.05
CA THR A 69 14.08 -0.70 -3.66
C THR A 69 14.09 -0.58 -2.14
N PRO A 70 15.12 0.02 -1.52
CA PRO A 70 15.13 0.22 -0.06
C PRO A 70 13.95 1.05 0.41
N ILE A 71 13.49 0.80 1.64
CA ILE A 71 12.34 1.54 2.17
C ILE A 71 12.63 3.04 2.29
N GLU A 72 13.87 3.40 2.61
CA GLU A 72 14.29 4.80 2.69
C GLU A 72 14.17 5.49 1.32
N HIS A 73 14.51 4.79 0.26
CA HIS A 73 14.39 5.31 -1.10
C HIS A 73 12.92 5.51 -1.48
N LYS A 74 12.05 4.55 -1.13
CA LYS A 74 10.62 4.69 -1.35
C LYS A 74 10.06 5.88 -0.59
N ALA A 75 10.48 6.06 0.66
CA ALA A 75 10.03 7.17 1.49
C ALA A 75 10.38 8.51 0.84
N GLU A 76 11.58 8.64 0.28
CA GLU A 76 12.00 9.85 -0.43
C GLU A 76 11.09 10.13 -1.63
N ILE A 77 10.78 9.10 -2.41
CA ILE A 77 9.93 9.23 -3.59
C ILE A 77 8.52 9.68 -3.18
N PHE A 78 7.94 9.05 -2.17
CA PHE A 78 6.59 9.40 -1.71
C PHE A 78 6.55 10.82 -1.12
N LYS A 79 7.60 11.21 -0.41
CA LYS A 79 7.72 12.56 0.12
C LYS A 79 7.71 13.57 -1.04
N THR A 80 8.47 13.29 -2.09
CA THR A 80 8.54 14.15 -3.28
C THR A 80 7.17 14.23 -3.96
N LEU A 81 6.40 13.15 -3.95
CA LEU A 81 5.06 13.12 -4.53
C LEU A 81 4.00 13.83 -3.67
N GLY A 82 4.36 14.29 -2.47
CA GLY A 82 3.46 15.07 -1.63
C GLY A 82 2.49 14.26 -0.79
N ILE A 83 2.83 13.03 -0.45
CA ILE A 83 2.02 12.17 0.41
C ILE A 83 2.11 12.66 1.86
N ASP A 84 0.97 12.67 2.57
CA ASP A 84 0.90 13.11 3.96
C ASP A 84 1.38 12.05 4.95
N TYR A 85 1.08 10.78 4.69
CA TYR A 85 1.46 9.66 5.56
C TYR A 85 2.02 8.50 4.76
N LEU A 86 3.10 7.91 5.25
CA LEU A 86 3.61 6.65 4.74
C LEU A 86 3.44 5.61 5.84
N ILE A 87 2.58 4.63 5.59
CA ILE A 87 2.28 3.55 6.53
C ILE A 87 3.05 2.32 6.09
N ILE A 88 3.99 1.89 6.92
CA ILE A 88 4.84 0.74 6.63
C ILE A 88 4.43 -0.41 7.53
N VAL A 89 3.84 -1.44 6.96
CA VAL A 89 3.42 -2.62 7.69
C VAL A 89 4.57 -3.63 7.69
N ASP A 90 5.04 -4.00 8.89
CA ASP A 90 6.10 -5.00 9.04
C ASP A 90 5.54 -6.35 8.62
N PHE A 91 6.01 -6.85 7.46
CA PHE A 91 5.52 -8.09 6.89
C PHE A 91 6.25 -9.28 7.54
N SER A 92 5.61 -9.84 8.56
CA SER A 92 6.10 -10.95 9.36
C SER A 92 5.14 -12.13 9.24
N ASN A 93 5.44 -13.24 9.93
CA ASN A 93 4.53 -14.38 10.00
C ASN A 93 3.13 -13.97 10.45
N ASP A 94 3.04 -13.07 11.43
CA ASP A 94 1.76 -12.63 11.94
C ASP A 94 0.94 -11.91 10.87
N VAL A 95 1.58 -11.01 10.11
CA VAL A 95 0.90 -10.29 9.03
C VAL A 95 0.59 -11.23 7.86
N ALA A 96 1.51 -12.13 7.52
CA ALA A 96 1.30 -13.07 6.42
C ALA A 96 0.12 -14.00 6.68
N ASN A 97 -0.21 -14.25 7.95
CA ASN A 97 -1.31 -15.13 8.36
C ASN A 97 -2.60 -14.38 8.71
N LEU A 98 -2.62 -13.05 8.63
CA LEU A 98 -3.86 -12.30 8.83
C LEU A 98 -4.88 -12.67 7.77
N THR A 99 -6.11 -12.95 8.19
CA THR A 99 -7.19 -13.13 7.22
C THR A 99 -7.48 -11.81 6.52
N LYS A 100 -8.21 -11.87 5.40
CA LYS A 100 -8.59 -10.64 4.71
C LYS A 100 -9.43 -9.74 5.61
N GLU A 101 -10.28 -10.32 6.45
CA GLU A 101 -11.11 -9.57 7.40
C GLU A 101 -10.24 -8.87 8.46
N GLU A 102 -9.24 -9.57 8.97
CA GLU A 102 -8.32 -9.00 9.95
C GLU A 102 -7.50 -7.87 9.37
N PHE A 103 -7.06 -8.00 8.12
CA PHE A 103 -6.34 -6.93 7.44
C PHE A 103 -7.24 -5.71 7.21
N ILE A 104 -8.50 -5.93 6.85
CA ILE A 104 -9.46 -4.84 6.69
C ILE A 104 -9.67 -4.12 8.02
N ASP A 105 -9.76 -4.87 9.12
CA ASP A 105 -9.87 -4.26 10.45
C ASP A 105 -8.65 -3.40 10.79
N LEU A 106 -7.47 -3.85 10.42
CA LEU A 106 -6.24 -3.07 10.60
C LEU A 106 -6.33 -1.75 9.85
N MET A 107 -6.78 -1.78 8.59
CA MET A 107 -6.96 -0.57 7.79
C MET A 107 -7.94 0.41 8.46
N LYS A 108 -9.02 -0.12 9.04
CA LYS A 108 -9.99 0.72 9.76
C LYS A 108 -9.37 1.36 11.00
N LYS A 109 -8.54 0.62 11.72
CA LYS A 109 -7.85 1.15 12.90
C LYS A 109 -6.84 2.24 12.53
N LEU A 110 -6.31 2.18 11.31
CA LEU A 110 -5.42 3.19 10.78
C LEU A 110 -6.16 4.44 10.29
N ASN A 111 -7.47 4.51 10.47
CA ASN A 111 -8.32 5.61 10.01
C ASN A 111 -8.38 5.76 8.50
N ILE A 112 -8.18 4.68 7.78
CA ILE A 112 -8.36 4.67 6.33
C ILE A 112 -9.86 4.64 6.04
N LYS A 113 -10.36 5.63 5.33
CA LYS A 113 -11.77 5.73 4.94
C LYS A 113 -11.97 5.41 3.47
N SER A 114 -10.98 5.74 2.64
CA SER A 114 -10.97 5.44 1.22
C SER A 114 -9.66 4.79 0.86
N CYS A 115 -9.64 3.99 -0.17
CA CYS A 115 -8.39 3.39 -0.64
C CYS A 115 -8.33 3.35 -2.16
N VAL A 116 -7.10 3.31 -2.67
CA VAL A 116 -6.80 3.19 -4.08
C VAL A 116 -5.87 2.01 -4.25
N CYS A 117 -6.15 1.13 -5.18
CA CYS A 117 -5.28 -0.02 -5.45
C CYS A 117 -5.33 -0.40 -6.93
N GLY A 118 -4.34 -1.17 -7.36
CA GLY A 118 -4.36 -1.73 -8.71
C GLY A 118 -5.33 -2.90 -8.80
N HIS A 119 -5.74 -3.20 -10.02
CA HIS A 119 -6.69 -4.28 -10.29
C HIS A 119 -6.20 -5.65 -9.79
N ASP A 120 -4.88 -5.84 -9.70
CA ASP A 120 -4.24 -7.11 -9.34
C ASP A 120 -3.78 -7.16 -7.88
N PHE A 121 -4.12 -6.16 -7.08
CA PHE A 121 -3.73 -6.16 -5.68
C PHE A 121 -4.39 -7.31 -4.92
N SER A 122 -3.61 -8.02 -4.12
CA SER A 122 -4.12 -9.08 -3.25
C SER A 122 -3.55 -8.91 -1.85
N PHE A 123 -4.28 -9.39 -0.86
CA PHE A 123 -3.90 -9.24 0.54
C PHE A 123 -4.47 -10.37 1.39
N GLY A 124 -4.05 -10.41 2.64
CA GLY A 124 -4.50 -11.41 3.58
C GLY A 124 -3.83 -12.76 3.39
N ALA A 125 -4.17 -13.71 4.25
CA ALA A 125 -3.60 -15.05 4.22
C ALA A 125 -3.83 -15.70 2.85
N LYS A 126 -2.80 -16.29 2.28
CA LYS A 126 -2.83 -16.96 0.97
C LYS A 126 -3.31 -16.05 -0.17
N ALA A 127 -3.19 -14.73 0.00
CA ALA A 127 -3.62 -13.73 -0.99
C ALA A 127 -5.09 -13.91 -1.40
N LEU A 128 -5.96 -14.28 -0.47
CA LEU A 128 -7.38 -14.49 -0.76
C LEU A 128 -8.18 -13.18 -0.86
N GLY A 129 -7.65 -12.08 -0.29
CA GLY A 129 -8.31 -10.79 -0.41
C GLY A 129 -8.08 -10.17 -1.78
N THR A 130 -9.11 -9.52 -2.32
CA THR A 130 -9.05 -8.85 -3.62
C THR A 130 -9.55 -7.42 -3.48
N PRO A 131 -9.34 -6.55 -4.51
CA PRO A 131 -9.89 -5.20 -4.46
C PRO A 131 -11.41 -5.17 -4.26
N PHE A 132 -12.13 -6.18 -4.73
CA PHE A 132 -13.59 -6.26 -4.55
C PHE A 132 -13.98 -6.44 -3.09
N ASP A 133 -13.15 -7.12 -2.30
CA ASP A 133 -13.40 -7.23 -0.86
C ASP A 133 -13.33 -5.87 -0.18
N LEU A 134 -12.45 -4.99 -0.66
CA LEU A 134 -12.30 -3.65 -0.11
C LEU A 134 -13.53 -2.78 -0.38
N LEU A 135 -14.21 -2.98 -1.51
CA LEU A 135 -15.40 -2.21 -1.88
C LEU A 135 -16.52 -2.34 -0.86
N ASN A 136 -16.57 -3.45 -0.13
CA ASN A 136 -17.60 -3.68 0.88
C ASN A 136 -17.36 -2.90 2.17
N HIS A 137 -16.15 -2.37 2.35
CA HIS A 137 -15.75 -1.73 3.62
C HIS A 137 -15.27 -0.29 3.45
N PHE A 138 -14.79 0.08 2.27
CA PHE A 138 -14.21 1.40 2.00
C PHE A 138 -14.71 1.93 0.69
N GLU A 139 -14.70 3.24 0.55
CA GLU A 139 -14.80 3.86 -0.76
C GLU A 139 -13.50 3.51 -1.49
N THR A 140 -13.59 2.67 -2.52
CA THR A 140 -12.41 2.06 -3.14
C THR A 140 -12.34 2.43 -4.61
N TYR A 141 -11.16 2.88 -5.03
CA TYR A 141 -10.87 3.23 -6.42
C TYR A 141 -9.89 2.22 -6.97
N ILE A 142 -10.36 1.40 -7.91
CA ILE A 142 -9.55 0.32 -8.50
C ILE A 142 -9.02 0.82 -9.84
N ILE A 143 -7.70 0.93 -9.94
CA ILE A 143 -7.05 1.43 -11.16
C ILE A 143 -6.90 0.26 -12.14
N PRO A 144 -7.54 0.35 -13.32
CA PRO A 144 -7.51 -0.76 -14.27
C PRO A 144 -6.12 -1.03 -14.83
N LYS A 145 -5.90 -2.27 -15.24
CA LYS A 145 -4.62 -2.69 -15.82
C LYS A 145 -4.22 -1.82 -17.03
N TYR A 146 -5.16 -1.50 -17.89
CA TYR A 146 -4.85 -0.74 -19.10
C TYR A 146 -4.30 0.66 -18.81
N VAL A 147 -4.72 1.27 -17.72
CA VAL A 147 -4.20 2.58 -17.31
C VAL A 147 -2.73 2.44 -16.91
N ILE A 148 -2.41 1.42 -16.12
CA ILE A 148 -1.05 1.17 -15.66
C ILE A 148 -0.15 0.79 -16.85
N ASP A 149 -0.62 -0.09 -17.72
CA ASP A 149 0.14 -0.54 -18.88
C ASP A 149 0.37 0.60 -19.88
N ASN A 150 -0.62 1.45 -20.10
CA ASN A 150 -0.48 2.60 -20.99
C ASN A 150 0.56 3.59 -20.48
N VAL A 151 0.60 3.81 -19.17
CA VAL A 151 1.62 4.67 -18.57
C VAL A 151 3.00 4.07 -18.81
N ARG A 152 3.16 2.76 -18.69
CA ARG A 152 4.42 2.09 -18.99
C ARG A 152 4.82 2.25 -20.46
N VAL A 153 3.88 2.01 -21.37
CA VAL A 153 4.12 2.08 -22.80
C VAL A 153 4.52 3.49 -23.20
N SER A 154 3.85 4.50 -22.64
CA SER A 154 4.12 5.89 -22.98
C SER A 154 5.49 6.37 -22.52
N THR A 155 6.20 5.61 -21.69
CA THR A 155 7.52 5.96 -21.21
C THR A 155 8.64 5.33 -22.02
N SER A 156 8.30 4.46 -22.91
CA SER A 156 9.31 3.75 -23.73
C SER A 156 9.84 4.58 -24.89
#